data_b51dab9e33bd18ff470758a6dc217797
#
_entry.id   b51dab9e33bd18ff470758a6dc217797
#
_cell.length_a   1.000
_cell.length_b   1.000
_cell.length_c   1.000
_cell.angle_alpha   90.00
_cell.angle_beta   90.00
_cell.angle_gamma   90.00
#
_symmetry.space_group_name_H-M   'P 1'
#
loop_
_entity.id
_entity.type
_entity.pdbx_description
1 polymer ?
#
loop_
_entity_poly.entity_id
_entity_poly.type
_entity_poly.pdbx_seq_one_letter_code
_entity_poly.pdbx_strand_id
1 'polypeptide(L)'
;GIPRRNLLAAFNYYEFKYREANFGRFPKGLMYGLQMYDSWLYDDEKPFIHIKTNEIFKQLREEIENGYFENLIKEYLIDNNHKTIVVMKPKKGLQKIKDQEEADKLKAYKDSLSEEEVKKLVEETKQLKASQEEASTKEELEKIPVIDIEDIRKDVKPLSNVESELGGVKVLWHQYFTNKIAYVKLAFDMSHVPMDLVPYASFLAEILTIVDTTHYSYQELGNEISIETGGISATMDVMPTDVHEFLPMFILKTKCFYSNIEKAFDLLKEVAFESKLDNKKRLKEIIGQIYTNLKITLTETGHKSAANRAMSYFSEYAAYREAIQGITMYELSLIHISEPTRPISIS
;
A
#
# COMPACT_ATOMS: atom_id res chain seq x y z
N GLY A 1 22.54 9.19 19.91
CA GLY A 1 22.15 9.79 18.63
C GLY A 1 21.36 8.80 17.80
N ILE A 2 20.73 9.27 16.77
CA ILE A 2 20.04 8.43 15.78
C ILE A 2 21.14 7.73 14.95
N PRO A 3 21.04 6.40 14.71
CA PRO A 3 21.97 5.75 13.80
C PRO A 3 21.90 6.41 12.41
N ARG A 4 23.03 6.93 11.92
CA ARG A 4 23.10 7.67 10.64
C ARG A 4 22.46 6.89 9.48
N ARG A 5 22.66 5.58 9.46
CA ARG A 5 22.10 4.71 8.41
C ARG A 5 20.57 4.71 8.40
N ASN A 6 19.94 4.70 9.57
CA ASN A 6 18.47 4.77 9.67
C ASN A 6 17.94 6.14 9.23
N LEU A 7 18.70 7.21 9.55
CA LEU A 7 18.35 8.55 9.11
C LEU A 7 18.44 8.70 7.59
N LEU A 8 19.49 8.17 6.97
CA LEU A 8 19.65 8.13 5.52
C LEU A 8 18.55 7.31 4.84
N ALA A 9 18.18 6.16 5.41
CA ALA A 9 17.10 5.34 4.88
C ALA A 9 15.77 6.09 4.87
N ALA A 10 15.42 6.73 5.99
CA ALA A 10 14.21 7.54 6.09
C ALA A 10 14.24 8.73 5.12
N PHE A 11 15.37 9.44 5.04
CA PHE A 11 15.54 10.56 4.14
C PHE A 11 15.37 10.16 2.66
N ASN A 12 16.06 9.11 2.22
CA ASN A 12 15.99 8.63 0.84
C ASN A 12 14.60 8.12 0.48
N TYR A 13 13.90 7.47 1.42
CA TYR A 13 12.51 7.08 1.23
C TYR A 13 11.61 8.29 0.91
N TYR A 14 11.73 9.39 1.67
CA TYR A 14 10.94 10.59 1.43
C TYR A 14 11.35 11.30 0.14
N GLU A 15 12.66 11.47 -0.12
CA GLU A 15 13.14 12.05 -1.37
C GLU A 15 12.60 11.28 -2.59
N PHE A 16 12.67 9.95 -2.54
CA PHE A 16 12.15 9.09 -3.61
C PHE A 16 10.64 9.29 -3.79
N LYS A 17 9.88 9.24 -2.70
CA LYS A 17 8.42 9.43 -2.71
C LYS A 17 8.00 10.77 -3.32
N TYR A 18 8.67 11.84 -2.95
CA TYR A 18 8.40 13.18 -3.50
C TYR A 18 8.77 13.29 -4.98
N ARG A 19 9.88 12.71 -5.40
CA ARG A 19 10.29 12.72 -6.83
C ARG A 19 9.39 11.84 -7.70
N GLU A 20 9.01 10.67 -7.24
CA GLU A 20 8.10 9.78 -7.95
C GLU A 20 6.71 10.40 -8.07
N ALA A 21 6.26 11.05 -7.01
CA ALA A 21 4.93 11.65 -6.88
C ALA A 21 3.83 10.69 -7.34
N ASN A 22 3.87 9.46 -6.80
CA ASN A 22 2.87 8.45 -7.07
C ASN A 22 1.76 8.57 -6.04
N PHE A 23 0.61 9.07 -6.44
CA PHE A 23 -0.57 9.26 -5.60
C PHE A 23 -1.62 8.13 -5.78
N GLY A 24 -1.19 6.98 -6.30
CA GLY A 24 -2.05 5.84 -6.55
C GLY A 24 -3.12 6.15 -7.60
N ARG A 25 -4.40 6.06 -7.21
CA ARG A 25 -5.54 6.31 -8.11
C ARG A 25 -5.86 7.79 -8.33
N PHE A 26 -5.23 8.70 -7.60
CA PHE A 26 -5.51 10.13 -7.73
C PHE A 26 -4.65 10.78 -8.82
N PRO A 27 -5.23 11.63 -9.69
CA PRO A 27 -4.47 12.37 -10.70
C PRO A 27 -3.41 13.27 -10.04
N LYS A 28 -2.19 13.28 -10.60
CA LYS A 28 -1.09 14.13 -10.09
C LYS A 28 -1.45 15.61 -10.02
N GLY A 29 -2.12 16.13 -11.05
CA GLY A 29 -2.53 17.54 -11.09
C GLY A 29 -3.47 17.92 -9.96
N LEU A 30 -4.43 17.06 -9.63
CA LEU A 30 -5.32 17.25 -8.48
C LEU A 30 -4.53 17.30 -7.17
N MET A 31 -3.63 16.33 -6.97
CA MET A 31 -2.86 16.25 -5.72
C MET A 31 -1.90 17.43 -5.55
N TYR A 32 -1.24 17.86 -6.64
CA TYR A 32 -0.43 19.08 -6.60
C TYR A 32 -1.28 20.33 -6.34
N GLY A 33 -2.45 20.44 -6.97
CA GLY A 33 -3.39 21.54 -6.71
C GLY A 33 -3.77 21.60 -5.22
N LEU A 34 -4.13 20.47 -4.61
CA LEU A 34 -4.45 20.41 -3.19
C LEU A 34 -3.26 20.80 -2.30
N GLN A 35 -2.04 20.32 -2.61
CA GLN A 35 -0.83 20.69 -1.87
C GLN A 35 -0.49 22.19 -1.98
N MET A 36 -0.81 22.83 -3.10
CA MET A 36 -0.61 24.26 -3.24
C MET A 36 -1.48 25.05 -2.25
N TYR A 37 -2.69 24.61 -1.97
CA TYR A 37 -3.57 25.28 -1.03
C TYR A 37 -3.04 25.31 0.41
N ASP A 38 -2.15 24.41 0.80
CA ASP A 38 -1.54 24.40 2.15
C ASP A 38 -0.80 25.72 2.49
N SER A 39 -0.34 26.45 1.49
CA SER A 39 0.27 27.75 1.64
C SER A 39 -0.49 28.89 0.94
N TRP A 40 -1.06 28.62 -0.24
CA TRP A 40 -1.72 29.64 -1.05
C TRP A 40 -2.93 30.26 -0.36
N LEU A 41 -3.69 29.52 0.44
CA LEU A 41 -4.81 30.05 1.21
C LEU A 41 -4.41 31.11 2.25
N TYR A 42 -3.14 31.17 2.60
CA TYR A 42 -2.61 32.09 3.63
C TYR A 42 -1.64 33.13 3.07
N ASP A 43 -1.05 32.86 1.89
CA ASP A 43 -0.06 33.74 1.28
C ASP A 43 -0.06 33.57 -0.25
N ASP A 44 -0.62 34.56 -0.93
CA ASP A 44 -0.76 34.57 -2.41
C ASP A 44 0.58 34.52 -3.14
N GLU A 45 1.68 34.91 -2.48
CA GLU A 45 3.03 34.90 -3.08
C GLU A 45 3.71 33.53 -2.98
N LYS A 46 3.13 32.58 -2.22
CA LYS A 46 3.73 31.27 -1.93
C LYS A 46 2.92 30.05 -2.39
N PRO A 47 2.34 30.02 -3.60
CA PRO A 47 1.50 28.89 -4.04
C PRO A 47 2.30 27.59 -4.26
N PHE A 48 3.62 27.67 -4.48
CA PHE A 48 4.44 26.53 -4.94
C PHE A 48 5.43 25.97 -3.93
N ILE A 49 5.48 26.49 -2.69
CA ILE A 49 6.52 26.07 -1.71
C ILE A 49 6.43 24.59 -1.37
N HIS A 50 5.23 24.01 -1.32
CA HIS A 50 5.03 22.61 -0.97
C HIS A 50 5.31 21.61 -2.10
N ILE A 51 5.46 22.09 -3.35
CA ILE A 51 5.77 21.25 -4.50
C ILE A 51 7.20 21.43 -5.03
N LYS A 52 7.89 22.53 -4.67
CA LYS A 52 9.29 22.79 -5.01
C LYS A 52 10.23 22.20 -3.95
N THR A 53 10.31 20.86 -3.88
CA THR A 53 11.01 20.18 -2.79
C THR A 53 12.46 19.80 -3.08
N ASN A 54 12.92 19.83 -4.35
CA ASN A 54 14.25 19.34 -4.73
C ASN A 54 15.39 20.07 -4.01
N GLU A 55 15.33 21.41 -3.91
CA GLU A 55 16.37 22.18 -3.23
C GLU A 55 16.35 21.94 -1.71
N ILE A 56 15.17 21.73 -1.15
CA ILE A 56 15.01 21.38 0.28
C ILE A 56 15.67 20.03 0.55
N PHE A 57 15.44 19.02 -0.27
CA PHE A 57 16.09 17.72 -0.12
C PHE A 57 17.61 17.81 -0.26
N LYS A 58 18.11 18.63 -1.18
CA LYS A 58 19.55 18.87 -1.31
C LYS A 58 20.15 19.48 -0.04
N GLN A 59 19.54 20.52 0.50
CA GLN A 59 19.94 21.17 1.74
C GLN A 59 19.87 20.20 2.93
N LEU A 60 18.75 19.50 3.11
CA LEU A 60 18.58 18.55 4.21
C LEU A 60 19.57 17.39 4.16
N ARG A 61 20.03 16.98 2.99
CA ARG A 61 21.07 15.95 2.86
C ARG A 61 22.39 16.41 3.46
N GLU A 62 22.76 17.67 3.29
CA GLU A 62 23.95 18.26 3.91
C GLU A 62 23.77 18.38 5.43
N GLU A 63 22.57 18.70 5.88
CA GLU A 63 22.23 18.87 7.29
C GLU A 63 22.18 17.56 8.10
N ILE A 64 22.08 16.38 7.43
CA ILE A 64 22.23 15.09 8.11
C ILE A 64 23.59 14.97 8.82
N GLU A 65 24.65 15.50 8.21
CA GLU A 65 26.01 15.44 8.78
C GLU A 65 26.20 16.41 9.94
N ASN A 66 25.37 17.44 10.02
CA ASN A 66 25.46 18.53 11.02
C ASN A 66 24.60 18.27 12.27
N GLY A 67 23.94 17.10 12.39
CA GLY A 67 23.10 16.77 13.53
C GLY A 67 21.80 17.56 13.60
N TYR A 68 21.34 18.10 12.47
CA TYR A 68 20.12 18.91 12.39
C TYR A 68 18.88 18.19 12.93
N PHE A 69 18.70 16.93 12.56
CA PHE A 69 17.53 16.15 12.98
C PHE A 69 17.55 15.80 14.46
N GLU A 70 18.74 15.52 15.03
CA GLU A 70 18.90 15.33 16.47
C GLU A 70 18.57 16.60 17.25
N ASN A 71 18.99 17.75 16.73
CA ASN A 71 18.67 19.04 17.34
C ASN A 71 17.18 19.35 17.28
N LEU A 72 16.51 19.08 16.15
CA LEU A 72 15.06 19.23 16.06
C LEU A 72 14.32 18.34 17.07
N ILE A 73 14.71 17.07 17.20
CA ILE A 73 14.11 16.16 18.18
C ILE A 73 14.35 16.69 19.59
N LYS A 74 15.54 17.16 19.89
CA LYS A 74 15.85 17.72 21.20
C LYS A 74 14.96 18.93 21.49
N GLU A 75 14.91 19.89 20.58
CA GLU A 75 14.19 21.16 20.76
C GLU A 75 12.67 20.94 20.81
N TYR A 76 12.11 20.25 19.83
CA TYR A 76 10.66 20.17 19.66
C TYR A 76 9.99 19.00 20.40
N LEU A 77 10.72 17.95 20.77
CA LEU A 77 10.15 16.79 21.45
C LEU A 77 10.68 16.59 22.87
N ILE A 78 12.00 16.68 23.10
CA ILE A 78 12.59 16.37 24.41
C ILE A 78 12.45 17.56 25.35
N ASP A 79 12.93 18.72 24.94
CA ASP A 79 12.99 19.95 25.75
C ASP A 79 11.65 20.73 25.69
N ASN A 80 10.69 20.29 24.91
CA ASN A 80 9.38 20.92 24.80
C ASN A 80 8.54 20.65 26.06
N ASN A 81 8.16 21.72 26.74
CA ASN A 81 7.31 21.66 27.95
C ASN A 81 5.80 21.55 27.61
N HIS A 82 5.40 21.87 26.39
CA HIS A 82 4.02 21.73 25.91
C HIS A 82 3.74 20.29 25.49
N LYS A 83 3.64 19.38 26.47
CA LYS A 83 3.40 17.95 26.26
C LYS A 83 2.38 17.39 27.23
N THR A 84 1.61 16.43 26.76
CA THR A 84 0.64 15.68 27.55
C THR A 84 0.94 14.19 27.45
N ILE A 85 0.94 13.51 28.59
CA ILE A 85 1.06 12.05 28.64
C ILE A 85 -0.30 11.48 28.96
N VAL A 86 -0.85 10.67 28.06
CA VAL A 86 -2.13 9.97 28.24
C VAL A 86 -1.85 8.47 28.40
N VAL A 87 -2.21 7.93 29.55
CA VAL A 87 -2.10 6.50 29.82
C VAL A 87 -3.47 5.86 29.70
N MET A 88 -3.69 5.11 28.64
CA MET A 88 -4.92 4.34 28.44
C MET A 88 -4.76 2.93 29.03
N LYS A 89 -5.67 2.59 29.96
CA LYS A 89 -5.73 1.24 30.55
C LYS A 89 -6.96 0.51 30.01
N PRO A 90 -6.84 -0.75 29.55
CA PRO A 90 -7.99 -1.52 29.11
C PRO A 90 -8.93 -1.81 30.30
N LYS A 91 -10.22 -1.58 30.10
CA LYS A 91 -11.28 -1.91 31.07
C LYS A 91 -12.32 -2.75 30.37
N LYS A 92 -12.39 -4.05 30.74
CA LYS A 92 -13.38 -4.96 30.15
C LYS A 92 -14.78 -4.46 30.47
N GLY A 93 -15.66 -4.41 29.46
CA GLY A 93 -17.04 -3.97 29.62
C GLY A 93 -17.24 -2.45 29.63
N LEU A 94 -16.19 -1.63 29.43
CA LEU A 94 -16.31 -0.16 29.43
C LEU A 94 -17.29 0.34 28.36
N GLN A 95 -17.28 -0.29 27.16
CA GLN A 95 -18.21 0.11 26.09
C GLN A 95 -19.67 -0.07 26.55
N LYS A 96 -20.01 -1.22 27.14
CA LYS A 96 -21.36 -1.46 27.63
C LYS A 96 -21.81 -0.44 28.69
N ILE A 97 -20.89 0.00 29.55
CA ILE A 97 -21.19 1.05 30.54
C ILE A 97 -21.49 2.38 29.83
N LYS A 98 -20.66 2.77 28.88
CA LYS A 98 -20.86 4.01 28.11
C LYS A 98 -22.16 3.98 27.29
N ASP A 99 -22.46 2.87 26.64
CA ASP A 99 -23.70 2.69 25.88
C ASP A 99 -24.91 2.84 26.78
N GLN A 100 -24.85 2.32 28.03
CA GLN A 100 -25.91 2.47 29.00
C GLN A 100 -26.05 3.91 29.50
N GLU A 101 -24.92 4.57 29.82
CA GLU A 101 -24.90 5.99 30.22
C GLU A 101 -25.51 6.89 29.13
N GLU A 102 -25.18 6.62 27.88
CA GLU A 102 -25.72 7.35 26.73
C GLU A 102 -27.22 7.09 26.54
N ALA A 103 -27.62 5.82 26.63
CA ALA A 103 -29.03 5.45 26.54
C ALA A 103 -29.89 6.11 27.66
N ASP A 104 -29.39 6.12 28.90
CA ASP A 104 -30.03 6.76 30.02
C ASP A 104 -30.14 8.29 29.85
N LYS A 105 -29.06 8.92 29.34
CA LYS A 105 -29.05 10.35 29.01
C LYS A 105 -30.07 10.71 27.93
N LEU A 106 -30.07 9.91 26.82
CA LEU A 106 -31.04 10.13 25.74
C LEU A 106 -32.47 9.90 26.18
N LYS A 107 -32.71 8.91 27.05
CA LYS A 107 -34.02 8.65 27.63
C LYS A 107 -34.46 9.83 28.50
N ALA A 108 -33.60 10.28 29.41
CA ALA A 108 -33.91 11.44 30.25
C ALA A 108 -34.22 12.70 29.43
N TYR A 109 -33.44 12.94 28.36
CA TYR A 109 -33.70 14.02 27.42
C TYR A 109 -35.08 13.87 26.75
N LYS A 110 -35.39 12.69 26.22
CA LYS A 110 -36.66 12.40 25.58
C LYS A 110 -37.85 12.61 26.57
N ASP A 111 -37.70 12.13 27.81
CA ASP A 111 -38.72 12.25 28.84
C ASP A 111 -38.93 13.71 29.30
N SER A 112 -37.95 14.61 29.08
CA SER A 112 -38.02 16.04 29.37
C SER A 112 -38.73 16.86 28.30
N LEU A 113 -38.91 16.30 27.09
CA LEU A 113 -39.56 17.00 25.98
C LEU A 113 -41.08 16.95 26.07
N SER A 114 -41.73 18.05 25.71
CA SER A 114 -43.15 18.10 25.47
C SER A 114 -43.52 17.35 24.19
N GLU A 115 -44.78 16.97 24.05
CA GLU A 115 -45.30 16.34 22.83
C GLU A 115 -45.11 17.20 21.58
N GLU A 116 -45.15 18.53 21.70
CA GLU A 116 -44.92 19.47 20.62
C GLU A 116 -43.44 19.46 20.18
N GLU A 117 -42.52 19.46 21.15
CA GLU A 117 -41.07 19.39 20.87
C GLU A 117 -40.71 18.06 20.22
N VAL A 118 -41.27 16.94 20.66
CA VAL A 118 -41.05 15.63 20.02
C VAL A 118 -41.58 15.65 18.59
N LYS A 119 -42.77 16.21 18.32
CA LYS A 119 -43.31 16.34 16.96
C LYS A 119 -42.39 17.18 16.08
N LYS A 120 -41.90 18.30 16.62
CA LYS A 120 -40.96 19.17 15.92
C LYS A 120 -39.68 18.45 15.54
N LEU A 121 -39.03 17.73 16.47
CA LEU A 121 -37.83 16.93 16.21
C LEU A 121 -38.06 15.85 15.16
N VAL A 122 -39.22 15.18 15.19
CA VAL A 122 -39.57 14.18 14.16
C VAL A 122 -39.71 14.84 12.79
N GLU A 123 -40.34 16.02 12.71
CA GLU A 123 -40.49 16.73 11.44
C GLU A 123 -39.15 17.25 10.92
N GLU A 124 -38.34 17.86 11.76
CA GLU A 124 -36.98 18.30 11.39
C GLU A 124 -36.09 17.13 10.90
N THR A 125 -36.21 15.96 11.57
CA THR A 125 -35.50 14.75 11.15
C THR A 125 -35.97 14.23 9.79
N LYS A 126 -37.29 14.28 9.53
CA LYS A 126 -37.84 13.92 8.21
C LYS A 126 -37.36 14.87 7.12
N GLN A 127 -37.39 16.18 7.39
CA GLN A 127 -36.89 17.19 6.46
C GLN A 127 -35.39 17.02 6.17
N LEU A 128 -34.57 16.74 7.19
CA LEU A 128 -33.17 16.45 7.02
C LEU A 128 -32.94 15.21 6.16
N LYS A 129 -33.68 14.13 6.42
CA LYS A 129 -33.57 12.92 5.59
C LYS A 129 -34.00 13.18 4.15
N ALA A 130 -35.12 13.88 3.95
CA ALA A 130 -35.58 14.23 2.63
C ALA A 130 -34.57 15.09 1.86
N SER A 131 -33.96 16.09 2.53
CA SER A 131 -32.89 16.90 1.94
C SER A 131 -31.61 16.09 1.61
N GLN A 132 -31.27 15.08 2.41
CA GLN A 132 -30.12 14.20 2.14
C GLN A 132 -30.36 13.22 0.97
N GLU A 133 -31.61 12.85 0.74
CA GLU A 133 -32.05 11.94 -0.33
C GLU A 133 -32.48 12.70 -1.61
N GLU A 134 -32.64 14.02 -1.54
CA GLU A 134 -33.03 14.84 -2.67
C GLU A 134 -31.96 14.82 -3.75
N ALA A 135 -32.32 14.35 -4.93
CA ALA A 135 -31.42 14.37 -6.07
C ALA A 135 -31.21 15.80 -6.55
N SER A 136 -29.97 16.17 -6.85
CA SER A 136 -29.64 17.45 -7.46
C SER A 136 -30.42 17.66 -8.74
N THR A 137 -30.92 18.88 -8.96
CA THR A 137 -31.64 19.25 -10.17
C THR A 137 -30.71 19.21 -11.38
N LYS A 138 -31.28 19.07 -12.57
CA LYS A 138 -30.49 19.09 -13.82
C LYS A 138 -29.68 20.39 -13.97
N GLU A 139 -30.26 21.52 -13.57
CA GLU A 139 -29.59 22.83 -13.61
C GLU A 139 -28.41 22.94 -12.64
N GLU A 140 -28.47 22.26 -11.50
CA GLU A 140 -27.36 22.17 -10.54
C GLU A 140 -26.25 21.25 -11.06
N LEU A 141 -26.62 20.11 -11.67
CA LEU A 141 -25.68 19.18 -12.27
C LEU A 141 -24.95 19.77 -13.48
N GLU A 142 -25.63 20.60 -14.28
CA GLU A 142 -25.03 21.31 -15.43
C GLU A 142 -23.98 22.35 -15.03
N LYS A 143 -23.94 22.77 -13.75
CA LYS A 143 -22.86 23.65 -13.24
C LYS A 143 -21.55 22.91 -13.00
N ILE A 144 -21.59 21.59 -12.92
CA ILE A 144 -20.40 20.76 -12.75
C ILE A 144 -19.74 20.63 -14.14
N PRO A 145 -18.45 21.02 -14.31
CA PRO A 145 -17.77 20.81 -15.58
C PRO A 145 -17.66 19.32 -15.86
N VAL A 146 -18.28 18.88 -16.94
CA VAL A 146 -18.30 17.48 -17.39
C VAL A 146 -17.47 17.39 -18.68
N ILE A 147 -16.80 16.29 -18.87
CA ILE A 147 -16.11 15.97 -20.11
C ILE A 147 -17.14 15.44 -21.11
N ASP A 148 -17.21 16.02 -22.29
CA ASP A 148 -18.05 15.53 -23.38
C ASP A 148 -17.46 14.26 -24.01
N ILE A 149 -18.31 13.47 -24.67
CA ILE A 149 -17.88 12.23 -25.34
C ILE A 149 -16.81 12.51 -26.41
N GLU A 150 -16.89 13.67 -27.06
CA GLU A 150 -15.93 14.13 -28.06
C GLU A 150 -14.54 14.40 -27.48
N ASP A 151 -14.45 14.76 -26.19
CA ASP A 151 -13.18 15.00 -25.49
C ASP A 151 -12.45 13.69 -25.15
N ILE A 152 -13.17 12.56 -25.19
CA ILE A 152 -12.60 11.24 -24.94
C ILE A 152 -11.77 10.81 -26.15
N ARG A 153 -10.50 10.58 -25.91
CA ARG A 153 -9.59 10.11 -26.96
C ARG A 153 -10.06 8.76 -27.49
N LYS A 154 -10.26 8.67 -28.80
CA LYS A 154 -10.63 7.42 -29.50
C LYS A 154 -9.45 6.48 -29.70
N ASP A 155 -8.24 7.01 -29.75
CA ASP A 155 -7.03 6.27 -30.00
C ASP A 155 -6.36 5.83 -28.70
N VAL A 156 -6.00 4.55 -28.64
CA VAL A 156 -5.17 4.03 -27.56
C VAL A 156 -3.75 4.56 -27.75
N LYS A 157 -3.19 5.18 -26.70
CA LYS A 157 -1.80 5.65 -26.75
C LYS A 157 -0.90 4.41 -26.92
N PRO A 158 -0.10 4.34 -27.99
CA PRO A 158 0.78 3.22 -28.21
C PRO A 158 1.79 3.08 -27.05
N LEU A 159 1.98 1.87 -26.56
CA LEU A 159 3.02 1.57 -25.59
C LEU A 159 4.36 1.57 -26.31
N SER A 160 5.36 2.25 -25.73
CA SER A 160 6.75 2.19 -26.23
C SER A 160 7.37 0.89 -25.76
N ASN A 161 7.43 -0.10 -26.64
CA ASN A 161 8.08 -1.40 -26.38
C ASN A 161 9.22 -1.59 -27.35
N VAL A 162 10.44 -1.80 -26.82
CA VAL A 162 11.59 -2.24 -27.59
C VAL A 162 12.01 -3.59 -27.02
N GLU A 163 12.01 -4.61 -27.86
CA GLU A 163 12.46 -5.95 -27.48
C GLU A 163 13.96 -6.11 -27.77
N SER A 164 14.67 -6.73 -26.86
CA SER A 164 16.06 -7.11 -27.00
C SER A 164 16.33 -8.40 -26.25
N GLU A 165 17.52 -8.95 -26.44
CA GLU A 165 17.99 -10.12 -25.71
C GLU A 165 19.33 -9.79 -25.04
N LEU A 166 19.45 -10.19 -23.77
CA LEU A 166 20.67 -10.03 -22.99
C LEU A 166 21.01 -11.35 -22.31
N GLY A 167 22.12 -11.98 -22.75
CA GLY A 167 22.55 -13.25 -22.17
C GLY A 167 21.54 -14.40 -22.28
N GLY A 168 20.77 -14.47 -23.36
CA GLY A 168 19.69 -15.46 -23.55
C GLY A 168 18.35 -15.11 -22.87
N VAL A 169 18.29 -13.96 -22.20
CA VAL A 169 17.06 -13.49 -21.53
C VAL A 169 16.39 -12.40 -22.36
N LYS A 170 15.09 -12.56 -22.62
CA LYS A 170 14.28 -11.54 -23.29
C LYS A 170 14.14 -10.31 -22.39
N VAL A 171 14.41 -9.14 -22.95
CA VAL A 171 14.30 -7.85 -22.26
C VAL A 171 13.32 -6.95 -22.99
N LEU A 172 12.34 -6.41 -22.27
CA LEU A 172 11.40 -5.42 -22.76
C LEU A 172 11.76 -4.04 -22.20
N TRP A 173 12.05 -3.11 -23.07
CA TRP A 173 12.37 -1.73 -22.72
C TRP A 173 11.15 -0.84 -22.97
N HIS A 174 10.78 -0.05 -21.93
CA HIS A 174 9.72 0.93 -21.99
C HIS A 174 10.29 2.33 -21.78
N GLN A 175 10.38 3.13 -22.82
CA GLN A 175 10.97 4.45 -22.77
C GLN A 175 9.91 5.49 -22.42
N TYR A 176 9.85 5.90 -21.16
CA TYR A 176 8.97 6.94 -20.65
C TYR A 176 9.73 7.95 -19.82
N PHE A 177 9.19 9.16 -19.71
CA PHE A 177 9.71 10.13 -18.75
C PHE A 177 9.39 9.67 -17.33
N THR A 178 10.42 9.36 -16.55
CA THR A 178 10.30 8.78 -15.19
C THR A 178 11.01 9.62 -14.13
N ASN A 179 11.39 10.86 -14.44
CA ASN A 179 12.13 11.73 -13.52
C ASN A 179 13.42 11.10 -12.96
N LYS A 180 14.20 10.42 -13.83
CA LYS A 180 15.44 9.69 -13.51
C LYS A 180 15.24 8.48 -12.58
N ILE A 181 14.04 7.90 -12.56
CA ILE A 181 13.75 6.66 -11.85
C ILE A 181 13.70 5.50 -12.85
N ALA A 182 14.48 4.46 -12.59
CA ALA A 182 14.41 3.19 -13.29
C ALA A 182 13.41 2.27 -12.60
N TYR A 183 12.54 1.62 -13.37
CA TYR A 183 11.62 0.58 -12.91
C TYR A 183 12.09 -0.75 -13.48
N VAL A 184 12.43 -1.69 -12.63
CA VAL A 184 12.95 -3.00 -13.03
C VAL A 184 12.00 -4.08 -12.57
N LYS A 185 11.65 -5.01 -13.47
CA LYS A 185 10.88 -6.21 -13.17
C LYS A 185 11.64 -7.43 -13.69
N LEU A 186 11.90 -8.38 -12.82
CA LEU A 186 12.39 -9.72 -13.18
C LEU A 186 11.19 -10.65 -13.11
N ALA A 187 10.80 -11.23 -14.24
CA ALA A 187 9.64 -12.07 -14.37
C ALA A 187 10.09 -13.52 -14.67
N PHE A 188 9.65 -14.44 -13.83
CA PHE A 188 9.97 -15.86 -13.93
C PHE A 188 8.69 -16.61 -14.33
N ASP A 189 8.77 -17.41 -15.39
CA ASP A 189 7.66 -18.24 -15.85
C ASP A 189 7.37 -19.36 -14.86
N MET A 190 6.13 -19.43 -14.41
CA MET A 190 5.63 -20.40 -13.43
C MET A 190 4.75 -21.49 -14.07
N SER A 191 4.67 -21.55 -15.40
CA SER A 191 3.80 -22.50 -16.13
C SER A 191 4.12 -23.98 -15.81
N HIS A 192 5.35 -24.25 -15.39
CA HIS A 192 5.81 -25.62 -15.07
C HIS A 192 5.64 -25.97 -13.59
N VAL A 193 5.17 -25.05 -12.76
CA VAL A 193 4.97 -25.29 -11.33
C VAL A 193 3.63 -26.01 -11.14
N PRO A 194 3.61 -27.18 -10.46
CA PRO A 194 2.38 -27.89 -10.15
C PRO A 194 1.39 -27.01 -9.37
N MET A 195 0.11 -27.13 -9.67
CA MET A 195 -0.94 -26.25 -9.14
C MET A 195 -1.05 -26.30 -7.61
N ASP A 196 -0.73 -27.42 -6.99
CA ASP A 196 -0.70 -27.59 -5.52
C ASP A 196 0.45 -26.83 -4.85
N LEU A 197 1.52 -26.48 -5.58
CA LEU A 197 2.63 -25.66 -5.10
C LEU A 197 2.46 -24.17 -5.37
N VAL A 198 1.52 -23.76 -6.20
CA VAL A 198 1.29 -22.35 -6.56
C VAL A 198 0.97 -21.47 -5.33
N PRO A 199 0.12 -21.89 -4.36
CA PRO A 199 -0.10 -21.09 -3.15
C PRO A 199 1.17 -20.87 -2.33
N TYR A 200 2.08 -21.84 -2.30
CA TYR A 200 3.38 -21.72 -1.60
C TYR A 200 4.29 -20.71 -2.29
N ALA A 201 4.29 -20.64 -3.63
CA ALA A 201 5.02 -19.61 -4.37
C ALA A 201 4.47 -18.20 -4.05
N SER A 202 3.17 -18.07 -3.83
CA SER A 202 2.55 -16.82 -3.38
C SER A 202 2.99 -16.45 -1.96
N PHE A 203 3.07 -17.41 -1.03
CA PHE A 203 3.67 -17.20 0.30
C PHE A 203 5.14 -16.78 0.20
N LEU A 204 5.91 -17.41 -0.68
CA LEU A 204 7.31 -17.05 -0.90
C LEU A 204 7.42 -15.58 -1.32
N ALA A 205 6.56 -15.11 -2.23
CA ALA A 205 6.54 -13.72 -2.65
C ALA A 205 6.33 -12.74 -1.48
N GLU A 206 5.47 -13.08 -0.53
CA GLU A 206 5.21 -12.26 0.67
C GLU A 206 6.37 -12.29 1.69
N ILE A 207 7.21 -13.32 1.65
CA ILE A 207 8.26 -13.59 2.65
C ILE A 207 9.61 -12.98 2.26
N LEU A 208 9.98 -13.03 0.97
CA LEU A 208 11.35 -12.80 0.49
C LEU A 208 12.00 -11.50 0.98
N THR A 209 11.26 -10.41 1.14
CA THR A 209 11.83 -9.10 1.52
C THR A 209 11.87 -8.87 3.02
N ILE A 210 11.40 -9.82 3.83
CA ILE A 210 11.21 -9.66 5.29
C ILE A 210 11.80 -10.82 6.10
N VAL A 211 12.68 -11.61 5.50
CA VAL A 211 13.52 -12.63 6.15
C VAL A 211 14.99 -12.25 6.08
N ASP A 212 15.82 -12.91 6.88
CA ASP A 212 17.26 -12.78 6.81
C ASP A 212 17.78 -13.33 5.48
N THR A 213 18.91 -12.81 5.02
CA THR A 213 19.64 -13.31 3.85
C THR A 213 21.03 -13.79 4.28
N THR A 214 21.84 -14.19 3.33
CA THR A 214 23.22 -14.61 3.61
C THR A 214 24.05 -13.45 4.18
N HIS A 215 23.84 -12.22 3.71
CA HIS A 215 24.68 -11.08 4.05
C HIS A 215 24.00 -10.04 4.96
N TYR A 216 22.67 -10.12 5.15
CA TYR A 216 21.91 -9.16 5.94
C TYR A 216 20.90 -9.83 6.86
N SER A 217 20.73 -9.31 8.06
CA SER A 217 19.50 -9.52 8.80
C SER A 217 18.31 -8.85 8.09
N TYR A 218 17.09 -9.28 8.33
CA TYR A 218 15.91 -8.69 7.68
C TYR A 218 15.77 -7.18 7.95
N GLN A 219 16.25 -6.71 9.11
CA GLN A 219 16.24 -5.28 9.45
C GLN A 219 17.30 -4.50 8.65
N GLU A 220 18.51 -5.06 8.53
CA GLU A 220 19.57 -4.47 7.71
C GLU A 220 19.20 -4.48 6.23
N LEU A 221 18.61 -5.58 5.73
CA LEU A 221 18.11 -5.68 4.37
C LEU A 221 17.05 -4.60 4.09
N GLY A 222 16.09 -4.42 5.00
CA GLY A 222 15.07 -3.37 4.87
C GLY A 222 15.65 -1.96 4.83
N ASN A 223 16.68 -1.70 5.61
CA ASN A 223 17.42 -0.43 5.58
C ASN A 223 18.16 -0.24 4.25
N GLU A 224 18.88 -1.26 3.76
CA GLU A 224 19.58 -1.19 2.47
C GLU A 224 18.62 -0.97 1.31
N ILE A 225 17.53 -1.73 1.27
CA ILE A 225 16.48 -1.52 0.28
C ILE A 225 15.96 -0.08 0.31
N SER A 226 15.76 0.49 1.50
CA SER A 226 15.27 1.87 1.65
C SER A 226 16.32 2.93 1.30
N ILE A 227 17.61 2.65 1.50
CA ILE A 227 18.71 3.56 1.15
C ILE A 227 18.94 3.58 -0.36
N GLU A 228 18.96 2.43 -1.00
CA GLU A 228 19.43 2.28 -2.38
C GLU A 228 18.29 2.27 -3.40
N THR A 229 17.05 2.04 -2.95
CA THR A 229 15.90 1.84 -3.85
C THR A 229 14.64 2.56 -3.35
N GLY A 230 13.63 2.62 -4.19
CA GLY A 230 12.27 3.00 -3.80
C GLY A 230 11.42 1.81 -3.32
N GLY A 231 12.07 0.69 -2.96
CA GLY A 231 11.48 -0.54 -2.49
C GLY A 231 11.72 -1.73 -3.43
N ILE A 232 11.80 -2.91 -2.83
CA ILE A 232 11.78 -4.20 -3.53
C ILE A 232 10.51 -4.94 -3.10
N SER A 233 9.85 -5.60 -4.02
CA SER A 233 8.71 -6.46 -3.71
C SER A 233 8.65 -7.64 -4.67
N ALA A 234 8.13 -8.76 -4.17
CA ALA A 234 7.78 -9.91 -4.97
C ALA A 234 6.27 -10.07 -5.08
N THR A 235 5.78 -10.65 -6.14
CA THR A 235 4.36 -10.93 -6.32
C THR A 235 4.17 -12.07 -7.31
N MET A 236 3.13 -12.87 -7.10
CA MET A 236 2.60 -13.75 -8.13
C MET A 236 1.56 -12.99 -8.94
N ASP A 237 1.60 -13.11 -10.25
CA ASP A 237 0.61 -12.54 -11.15
C ASP A 237 0.29 -13.50 -12.29
N VAL A 238 -0.88 -13.32 -12.89
CA VAL A 238 -1.36 -14.15 -14.01
C VAL A 238 -1.79 -13.21 -15.13
N MET A 239 -1.06 -13.24 -16.22
CA MET A 239 -1.32 -12.37 -17.36
C MET A 239 -2.12 -13.12 -18.41
N PRO A 240 -3.32 -12.67 -18.80
CA PRO A 240 -4.03 -13.22 -19.93
C PRO A 240 -3.24 -12.89 -21.21
N THR A 241 -2.98 -13.90 -22.04
CA THR A 241 -2.28 -13.76 -23.32
C THR A 241 -3.24 -13.82 -24.50
N ASP A 242 -4.29 -14.63 -24.38
CA ASP A 242 -5.40 -14.73 -25.33
C ASP A 242 -6.68 -15.12 -24.57
N VAL A 243 -7.77 -15.32 -25.27
CA VAL A 243 -9.10 -15.62 -24.71
C VAL A 243 -9.09 -16.82 -23.78
N HIS A 244 -8.27 -17.82 -24.08
CA HIS A 244 -8.17 -19.08 -23.30
C HIS A 244 -6.76 -19.37 -22.78
N GLU A 245 -5.80 -18.45 -22.96
CA GLU A 245 -4.43 -18.64 -22.56
C GLU A 245 -4.00 -17.60 -21.54
N PHE A 246 -3.14 -18.01 -20.62
CA PHE A 246 -2.57 -17.13 -19.61
C PHE A 246 -1.13 -17.55 -19.28
N LEU A 247 -0.36 -16.59 -18.83
CA LEU A 247 1.03 -16.76 -18.40
C LEU A 247 1.14 -16.45 -16.90
N PRO A 248 1.34 -17.46 -16.04
CA PRO A 248 1.59 -17.24 -14.63
C PRO A 248 3.05 -16.84 -14.42
N MET A 249 3.28 -15.80 -13.62
CA MET A 249 4.59 -15.23 -13.43
C MET A 249 4.86 -15.00 -11.93
N PHE A 250 6.08 -15.34 -11.50
CA PHE A 250 6.65 -14.82 -10.26
C PHE A 250 7.46 -13.59 -10.61
N ILE A 251 7.13 -12.44 -10.03
CA ILE A 251 7.70 -11.16 -10.41
C ILE A 251 8.41 -10.53 -9.21
N LEU A 252 9.73 -10.35 -9.32
CA LEU A 252 10.50 -9.46 -8.46
C LEU A 252 10.57 -8.09 -9.12
N LYS A 253 10.23 -7.05 -8.39
CA LYS A 253 10.25 -5.69 -8.92
C LYS A 253 10.93 -4.72 -7.95
N THR A 254 11.65 -3.79 -8.53
CA THR A 254 12.23 -2.66 -7.82
C THR A 254 12.10 -1.39 -8.63
N LYS A 255 12.32 -0.28 -7.97
CA LYS A 255 12.48 1.04 -8.58
C LYS A 255 13.61 1.77 -7.86
N CYS A 256 14.46 2.46 -8.60
CA CYS A 256 15.61 3.15 -8.03
C CYS A 256 15.97 4.37 -8.86
N PHE A 257 16.78 5.27 -8.30
CA PHE A 257 17.42 6.30 -9.12
C PHE A 257 18.44 5.66 -10.07
N TYR A 258 18.66 6.28 -11.23
CA TYR A 258 19.64 5.77 -12.21
C TYR A 258 21.04 5.60 -11.63
N SER A 259 21.43 6.43 -10.67
CA SER A 259 22.70 6.33 -9.95
C SER A 259 22.86 5.06 -9.14
N ASN A 260 21.75 4.42 -8.74
CA ASN A 260 21.73 3.30 -7.80
C ASN A 260 21.38 1.96 -8.48
N ILE A 261 21.36 1.93 -9.83
CA ILE A 261 20.87 0.76 -10.57
C ILE A 261 21.68 -0.50 -10.28
N GLU A 262 23.02 -0.40 -10.16
CA GLU A 262 23.89 -1.54 -9.83
C GLU A 262 23.55 -2.11 -8.45
N LYS A 263 23.42 -1.24 -7.45
CA LYS A 263 23.02 -1.63 -6.09
C LYS A 263 21.63 -2.25 -6.04
N ALA A 264 20.71 -1.73 -6.85
CA ALA A 264 19.37 -2.30 -6.96
C ALA A 264 19.38 -3.73 -7.50
N PHE A 265 20.24 -4.03 -8.49
CA PHE A 265 20.43 -5.39 -8.98
C PHE A 265 21.13 -6.30 -7.97
N ASP A 266 22.14 -5.82 -7.24
CA ASP A 266 22.78 -6.57 -6.15
C ASP A 266 21.73 -6.97 -5.09
N LEU A 267 20.86 -6.04 -4.68
CA LEU A 267 19.80 -6.30 -3.72
C LEU A 267 18.70 -7.24 -4.27
N LEU A 268 18.35 -7.12 -5.56
CA LEU A 268 17.44 -8.07 -6.20
C LEU A 268 18.00 -9.50 -6.19
N LYS A 269 19.31 -9.63 -6.49
CA LYS A 269 20.01 -10.92 -6.42
C LYS A 269 20.03 -11.47 -4.99
N GLU A 270 20.33 -10.64 -4.01
CA GLU A 270 20.34 -11.01 -2.60
C GLU A 270 18.95 -11.53 -2.15
N VAL A 271 17.89 -10.82 -2.48
CA VAL A 271 16.51 -11.21 -2.16
C VAL A 271 16.11 -12.49 -2.88
N ALA A 272 16.50 -12.66 -4.16
CA ALA A 272 16.09 -13.79 -4.97
C ALA A 272 16.76 -15.09 -4.60
N PHE A 273 18.08 -15.05 -4.28
CA PHE A 273 18.93 -16.25 -4.23
C PHE A 273 19.59 -16.47 -2.87
N GLU A 274 19.61 -15.48 -1.99
CA GLU A 274 20.33 -15.55 -0.73
C GLU A 274 19.40 -15.51 0.51
N SER A 275 18.07 -15.49 0.29
CA SER A 275 17.08 -15.47 1.37
C SER A 275 17.08 -16.79 2.18
N LYS A 276 17.09 -16.67 3.50
CA LYS A 276 17.08 -17.79 4.44
C LYS A 276 15.68 -18.11 4.91
N LEU A 277 15.21 -19.32 4.60
CA LEU A 277 13.86 -19.79 4.93
C LEU A 277 13.85 -20.84 6.07
N ASP A 278 14.92 -20.93 6.85
CA ASP A 278 15.11 -21.93 7.92
C ASP A 278 14.67 -21.42 9.32
N ASN A 279 14.48 -20.10 9.49
CA ASN A 279 14.05 -19.52 10.75
C ASN A 279 12.53 -19.72 10.99
N LYS A 280 12.17 -20.90 11.54
CA LYS A 280 10.78 -21.30 11.80
C LYS A 280 10.01 -20.29 12.65
N LYS A 281 10.68 -19.65 13.63
CA LYS A 281 10.02 -18.65 14.49
C LYS A 281 9.62 -17.44 13.67
N ARG A 282 10.53 -16.92 12.85
CA ARG A 282 10.27 -15.77 11.99
C ARG A 282 9.19 -16.07 10.93
N LEU A 283 9.28 -17.24 10.29
CA LEU A 283 8.25 -17.66 9.32
C LEU A 283 6.87 -17.76 9.97
N LYS A 284 6.75 -18.28 11.18
CA LYS A 284 5.48 -18.35 11.90
C LYS A 284 4.91 -16.95 12.21
N GLU A 285 5.75 -16.00 12.59
CA GLU A 285 5.32 -14.60 12.80
C GLU A 285 4.78 -13.99 11.51
N ILE A 286 5.48 -14.17 10.39
CA ILE A 286 5.07 -13.65 9.07
C ILE A 286 3.77 -14.31 8.62
N ILE A 287 3.65 -15.63 8.69
CA ILE A 287 2.43 -16.35 8.31
C ILE A 287 1.24 -15.89 9.17
N GLY A 288 1.45 -15.61 10.47
CA GLY A 288 0.44 -15.06 11.36
C GLY A 288 -0.05 -13.67 10.91
N GLN A 289 0.84 -12.82 10.41
CA GLN A 289 0.48 -11.52 9.84
C GLN A 289 -0.30 -11.68 8.53
N ILE A 290 0.18 -12.54 7.62
CA ILE A 290 -0.51 -12.85 6.35
C ILE A 290 -1.92 -13.37 6.62
N TYR A 291 -2.07 -14.32 7.54
CA TYR A 291 -3.38 -14.84 7.96
C TYR A 291 -4.32 -13.74 8.44
N THR A 292 -3.82 -12.86 9.29
CA THR A 292 -4.62 -11.76 9.85
C THR A 292 -5.09 -10.81 8.75
N ASN A 293 -4.21 -10.45 7.82
CA ASN A 293 -4.52 -9.58 6.69
C ASN A 293 -5.54 -10.24 5.73
N LEU A 294 -5.35 -11.52 5.42
CA LEU A 294 -6.29 -12.28 4.58
C LEU A 294 -7.68 -12.37 5.23
N LYS A 295 -7.74 -12.61 6.55
CA LYS A 295 -9.00 -12.64 7.31
C LYS A 295 -9.75 -11.32 7.25
N ILE A 296 -9.03 -10.20 7.41
CA ILE A 296 -9.61 -8.84 7.28
C ILE A 296 -10.14 -8.64 5.86
N THR A 297 -9.33 -8.93 4.85
CA THR A 297 -9.71 -8.80 3.44
C THR A 297 -10.95 -9.61 3.10
N LEU A 298 -11.02 -10.87 3.56
CA LEU A 298 -12.20 -11.73 3.35
C LEU A 298 -13.46 -11.16 4.01
N THR A 299 -13.31 -10.49 5.17
CA THR A 299 -14.44 -9.86 5.85
C THR A 299 -14.91 -8.61 5.12
N GLU A 300 -13.97 -7.73 4.70
CA GLU A 300 -14.29 -6.46 4.07
C GLU A 300 -14.74 -6.59 2.61
N THR A 301 -14.18 -7.55 1.89
CA THR A 301 -14.43 -7.77 0.45
C THR A 301 -14.97 -9.17 0.14
N GLY A 302 -15.77 -9.75 1.04
CA GLY A 302 -16.28 -11.12 0.92
C GLY A 302 -17.00 -11.40 -0.42
N HIS A 303 -17.73 -10.41 -0.96
CA HIS A 303 -18.36 -10.51 -2.27
C HIS A 303 -17.36 -10.77 -3.41
N LYS A 304 -16.17 -10.13 -3.37
CA LYS A 304 -15.12 -10.35 -4.38
C LYS A 304 -14.50 -11.74 -4.23
N SER A 305 -14.25 -12.16 -2.98
CA SER A 305 -13.70 -13.49 -2.70
C SER A 305 -14.66 -14.60 -3.13
N ALA A 306 -15.95 -14.44 -2.88
CA ALA A 306 -16.98 -15.37 -3.32
C ALA A 306 -17.07 -15.43 -4.86
N ALA A 307 -17.03 -14.28 -5.53
CA ALA A 307 -17.04 -14.23 -6.99
C ALA A 307 -15.80 -14.89 -7.60
N ASN A 308 -14.60 -14.62 -7.07
CA ASN A 308 -13.35 -15.25 -7.53
C ASN A 308 -13.42 -16.78 -7.33
N ARG A 309 -13.90 -17.24 -6.17
CA ARG A 309 -14.06 -18.67 -5.91
C ARG A 309 -15.06 -19.31 -6.88
N ALA A 310 -16.19 -18.67 -7.13
CA ALA A 310 -17.17 -19.17 -8.09
C ALA A 310 -16.58 -19.26 -9.52
N MET A 311 -15.87 -18.23 -9.97
CA MET A 311 -15.22 -18.22 -11.29
C MET A 311 -14.15 -19.30 -11.43
N SER A 312 -13.48 -19.70 -10.36
CA SER A 312 -12.44 -20.73 -10.38
C SER A 312 -12.94 -22.12 -10.85
N TYR A 313 -14.25 -22.38 -10.80
CA TYR A 313 -14.85 -23.62 -11.31
C TYR A 313 -15.07 -23.61 -12.82
N PHE A 314 -14.95 -22.45 -13.48
CA PHE A 314 -15.26 -22.29 -14.90
C PHE A 314 -14.05 -21.89 -15.76
N SER A 315 -12.94 -21.47 -15.15
CA SER A 315 -11.79 -20.96 -15.85
C SER A 315 -10.50 -21.33 -15.14
N GLU A 316 -9.54 -21.90 -15.86
CA GLU A 316 -8.20 -22.22 -15.34
C GLU A 316 -7.46 -20.94 -14.90
N TYR A 317 -7.60 -19.85 -15.65
CA TYR A 317 -7.09 -18.54 -15.27
C TYR A 317 -7.64 -18.09 -13.90
N ALA A 318 -8.95 -18.22 -13.69
CA ALA A 318 -9.57 -17.85 -12.43
C ALA A 318 -9.21 -18.81 -11.30
N ALA A 319 -9.03 -20.10 -11.59
CA ALA A 319 -8.54 -21.09 -10.62
C ALA A 319 -7.12 -20.76 -10.15
N TYR A 320 -6.25 -20.38 -11.08
CA TYR A 320 -4.89 -19.94 -10.74
C TYR A 320 -4.91 -18.67 -9.89
N ARG A 321 -5.70 -17.67 -10.27
CA ARG A 321 -5.86 -16.44 -9.49
C ARG A 321 -6.39 -16.69 -8.08
N GLU A 322 -7.32 -17.60 -7.95
CA GLU A 322 -7.87 -17.99 -6.65
C GLU A 322 -6.80 -18.64 -5.76
N ALA A 323 -5.95 -19.49 -6.35
CA ALA A 323 -4.85 -20.13 -5.63
C ALA A 323 -3.80 -19.15 -5.11
N ILE A 324 -3.47 -18.08 -5.84
CA ILE A 324 -2.42 -17.13 -5.46
C ILE A 324 -2.89 -16.04 -4.49
N GLN A 325 -4.18 -15.73 -4.42
CA GLN A 325 -4.68 -14.59 -3.61
C GLN A 325 -6.10 -14.79 -3.06
N GLY A 326 -6.66 -15.99 -3.19
CA GLY A 326 -8.03 -16.30 -2.81
C GLY A 326 -8.16 -17.00 -1.45
N ILE A 327 -9.28 -17.72 -1.30
CA ILE A 327 -9.62 -18.49 -0.10
C ILE A 327 -8.61 -19.62 0.11
N THR A 328 -8.08 -20.23 -0.96
CA THR A 328 -7.06 -21.28 -0.87
C THR A 328 -5.82 -20.83 -0.09
N MET A 329 -5.34 -19.61 -0.34
CA MET A 329 -4.21 -19.05 0.40
C MET A 329 -4.54 -18.80 1.88
N TYR A 330 -5.77 -18.37 2.18
CA TYR A 330 -6.24 -18.23 3.56
C TYR A 330 -6.30 -19.58 4.30
N GLU A 331 -6.87 -20.60 3.68
CA GLU A 331 -6.95 -21.96 4.25
C GLU A 331 -5.54 -22.54 4.51
N LEU A 332 -4.62 -22.37 3.56
CA LEU A 332 -3.23 -22.78 3.71
C LEU A 332 -2.55 -22.07 4.89
N SER A 333 -2.75 -20.75 5.05
CA SER A 333 -2.20 -19.99 6.16
C SER A 333 -2.72 -20.48 7.51
N LEU A 334 -3.99 -20.85 7.59
CA LEU A 334 -4.63 -21.39 8.79
C LEU A 334 -4.03 -22.74 9.21
N ILE A 335 -3.80 -23.64 8.23
CA ILE A 335 -3.19 -24.97 8.49
C ILE A 335 -1.79 -24.80 9.09
N HIS A 336 -0.96 -23.91 8.54
CA HIS A 336 0.41 -23.71 9.02
C HIS A 336 0.51 -22.96 10.37
N ILE A 337 -0.52 -22.25 10.78
CA ILE A 337 -0.59 -21.65 12.13
C ILE A 337 -1.01 -22.68 13.16
N SER A 338 -2.00 -23.53 12.84
CA SER A 338 -2.59 -24.50 13.76
C SER A 338 -1.76 -25.80 13.90
N GLU A 339 -1.06 -26.20 12.82
CA GLU A 339 -0.23 -27.43 12.79
C GLU A 339 1.24 -27.10 12.45
N PRO A 340 2.03 -26.57 13.39
CA PRO A 340 3.42 -26.16 13.13
C PRO A 340 4.39 -27.32 12.90
N THR A 341 3.92 -28.57 12.89
CA THR A 341 4.75 -29.81 12.81
C THR A 341 4.90 -30.32 11.37
N ARG A 342 4.14 -29.84 10.38
CA ARG A 342 4.41 -30.19 8.99
C ARG A 342 5.55 -29.32 8.45
N PRO A 343 6.71 -29.90 8.09
CA PRO A 343 7.80 -29.11 7.53
C PRO A 343 7.38 -28.54 6.19
N ILE A 344 7.55 -27.22 6.01
CA ILE A 344 7.56 -26.59 4.69
C ILE A 344 8.86 -27.06 4.03
N SER A 345 8.86 -28.25 3.46
CA SER A 345 9.97 -28.72 2.63
C SER A 345 9.73 -28.20 1.22
N ILE A 346 10.17 -26.97 0.97
CA ILE A 346 10.41 -26.48 -0.38
C ILE A 346 11.80 -26.99 -0.75
N SER A 347 11.87 -28.16 -1.36
CA SER A 347 13.09 -28.68 -2.01
C SER A 347 13.18 -28.20 -3.45
#